data_9d4f0d98dd47a817fcfe684915788a15
#
_entry.id   9d4f0d98dd47a817fcfe684915788a15
#
_cell.length_a   1.000
_cell.length_b   1.000
_cell.length_c   1.000
_cell.angle_alpha   90.00
_cell.angle_beta   90.00
_cell.angle_gamma   90.00
#
_symmetry.space_group_name_H-M   'P 1'
#
loop_
_entity.id
_entity.type
_entity.pdbx_description
1 polymer ?
#
loop_
_entity_poly.entity_id
_entity_poly.type
_entity_poly.pdbx_seq_one_letter_code
_entity_poly.pdbx_strand_id
1 'polypeptide(L)'
;MQTVTTRLFISGALCALSTTALAQSSVTLYGIIDTGVEYVSHANAAGGHVFRMPAVTGELPSRWGLRGTEDLGGGYSAVFTLESGFNVRDGSSGQGGRLFGRQAFVGLKGPYGTMAFGRQYTMTYLALQGADIIGPDIYGMGSLDAYVPNARADNSVTYMGTYKGFTLGAGYSFGRDSAGTGNSPGQGTCAGSVAGHPTECRDWSVMLKYDAPNFGVAASYEEQRGGTNAQANFFDGVAPTPLGNAADKDARTHVSAYAQYAGARLGAGWLGRRVVTDSPAVPNVRSDLFFVGASYFVTPAFLVDGEVFRIVNSVHDSRATMGALRTTYLLSKRSSVYAQAAYLANSAKARYSVSGGGGGTTPAAGIGQTGVMVGIKHAF
;
A
#
# COMPACT_ATOMS: atom_id res chain seq x y z
N MET A 1 83.03 -12.29 -47.32
CA MET A 1 82.36 -11.13 -46.79
C MET A 1 80.84 -11.41 -46.82
N GLN A 2 80.24 -11.84 -45.70
CA GLN A 2 78.85 -12.14 -45.56
C GLN A 2 78.19 -11.01 -44.83
N THR A 3 77.22 -10.39 -45.44
CA THR A 3 76.34 -9.37 -44.81
C THR A 3 75.12 -10.06 -44.19
N VAL A 4 75.03 -9.96 -42.86
CA VAL A 4 73.91 -10.43 -42.07
C VAL A 4 72.85 -9.34 -42.06
N THR A 5 71.67 -9.61 -42.63
CA THR A 5 70.50 -8.76 -42.59
C THR A 5 69.66 -9.10 -41.37
N THR A 6 69.63 -8.25 -40.35
CA THR A 6 68.83 -8.35 -39.17
C THR A 6 67.39 -7.89 -39.48
N ARG A 7 66.42 -8.81 -39.43
CA ARG A 7 64.99 -8.49 -39.52
C ARG A 7 64.47 -8.12 -38.11
N LEU A 8 64.12 -6.87 -37.98
CA LEU A 8 63.41 -6.36 -36.78
C LEU A 8 61.93 -6.79 -36.84
N PHE A 9 61.50 -7.67 -35.96
CA PHE A 9 60.08 -7.96 -35.71
C PHE A 9 59.53 -6.92 -34.77
N ILE A 10 58.70 -6.00 -35.27
CA ILE A 10 57.91 -5.10 -34.47
C ILE A 10 56.64 -5.86 -34.06
N SER A 11 56.64 -6.43 -32.86
CA SER A 11 55.43 -6.98 -32.24
C SER A 11 54.60 -5.83 -31.69
N GLY A 12 53.60 -5.40 -32.46
CA GLY A 12 52.58 -4.47 -31.96
C GLY A 12 51.71 -5.13 -30.89
N ALA A 13 51.96 -4.81 -29.64
CA ALA A 13 51.03 -5.15 -28.55
C ALA A 13 49.80 -4.27 -28.67
N LEU A 14 48.72 -4.80 -29.25
CA LEU A 14 47.38 -4.22 -29.12
C LEU A 14 46.95 -4.35 -27.65
N CYS A 15 47.20 -3.36 -26.82
CA CYS A 15 46.51 -3.20 -25.54
C CYS A 15 45.05 -2.95 -25.86
N ALA A 16 44.23 -4.00 -25.77
CA ALA A 16 42.81 -3.87 -25.68
C ALA A 16 42.47 -3.08 -24.38
N LEU A 17 42.24 -1.79 -24.52
CA LEU A 17 41.62 -0.96 -23.49
C LEU A 17 40.20 -1.51 -23.28
N SER A 18 40.06 -2.50 -22.43
CA SER A 18 38.79 -2.83 -21.84
C SER A 18 38.38 -1.62 -21.01
N THR A 19 37.56 -0.75 -21.59
CA THR A 19 36.80 0.23 -20.85
C THR A 19 35.88 -0.57 -19.92
N THR A 20 36.32 -0.74 -18.69
CA THR A 20 35.41 -1.18 -17.63
C THR A 20 34.33 -0.11 -17.56
N ALA A 21 33.18 -0.36 -18.18
CA ALA A 21 31.99 0.38 -17.91
C ALA A 21 31.76 0.24 -16.39
N LEU A 22 32.14 1.28 -15.64
CA LEU A 22 31.82 1.38 -14.22
C LEU A 22 30.28 1.47 -14.18
N ALA A 23 29.63 0.34 -13.99
CA ALA A 23 28.22 0.30 -13.70
C ALA A 23 27.99 1.25 -12.51
N GLN A 24 27.37 2.39 -12.76
CA GLN A 24 27.15 3.39 -11.74
C GLN A 24 26.00 2.90 -10.85
N SER A 25 26.34 2.07 -9.88
CA SER A 25 25.40 1.63 -8.86
C SER A 25 25.06 2.82 -7.95
N SER A 26 23.78 3.15 -7.85
CA SER A 26 23.32 4.20 -6.95
C SER A 26 22.49 3.60 -5.83
N VAL A 27 22.85 3.91 -4.59
CA VAL A 27 22.04 3.60 -3.41
C VAL A 27 21.54 4.92 -2.83
N THR A 28 20.23 5.03 -2.67
CA THR A 28 19.59 6.23 -2.11
C THR A 28 18.96 5.86 -0.77
N LEU A 29 19.34 6.57 0.28
CA LEU A 29 18.59 6.63 1.52
C LEU A 29 17.45 7.63 1.34
N TYR A 30 16.24 7.24 1.74
CA TYR A 30 15.06 8.10 1.69
C TYR A 30 14.13 7.83 2.87
N GLY A 31 13.23 8.77 3.14
CA GLY A 31 12.25 8.56 4.18
C GLY A 31 11.22 9.67 4.29
N ILE A 32 10.23 9.41 5.14
CA ILE A 32 9.19 10.36 5.56
C ILE A 32 9.02 10.20 7.06
N ILE A 33 9.02 11.32 7.76
CA ILE A 33 8.60 11.43 9.15
C ILE A 33 7.33 12.26 9.15
N ASP A 34 6.24 11.68 9.61
CA ASP A 34 4.92 12.29 9.65
C ASP A 34 4.25 11.96 10.99
N THR A 35 3.85 12.98 11.72
CA THR A 35 3.17 12.82 13.00
C THR A 35 2.39 14.08 13.35
N GLY A 36 1.52 13.97 14.35
CA GLY A 36 0.72 15.09 14.84
C GLY A 36 -0.09 14.72 16.07
N VAL A 37 -0.97 15.62 16.48
CA VAL A 37 -1.90 15.40 17.59
C VAL A 37 -3.30 15.22 17.02
N GLU A 38 -3.90 14.09 17.36
CA GLU A 38 -5.24 13.67 16.96
C GLU A 38 -6.21 13.77 18.15
N TYR A 39 -7.41 14.27 17.89
CA TYR A 39 -8.59 14.14 18.72
C TYR A 39 -9.60 13.23 18.08
N VAL A 40 -10.17 12.28 18.82
CA VAL A 40 -11.28 11.44 18.36
C VAL A 40 -12.39 11.45 19.40
N SER A 41 -13.61 11.80 18.96
CA SER A 41 -14.81 11.71 19.80
C SER A 41 -15.34 10.28 19.86
N HIS A 42 -16.10 9.92 20.90
CA HIS A 42 -16.71 8.59 21.05
C HIS A 42 -15.72 7.44 20.79
N ALA A 43 -14.50 7.58 21.32
CA ALA A 43 -13.39 6.66 21.06
C ALA A 43 -13.58 5.26 21.70
N ASN A 44 -14.64 5.06 22.50
CA ASN A 44 -15.00 3.79 23.08
C ASN A 44 -16.52 3.64 23.23
N ALA A 45 -16.97 2.47 23.66
CA ALA A 45 -18.40 2.19 23.84
C ALA A 45 -19.09 3.06 24.91
N ALA A 46 -18.34 3.63 25.86
CA ALA A 46 -18.85 4.53 26.88
C ALA A 46 -18.95 6.00 26.39
N GLY A 47 -18.57 6.28 25.14
CA GLY A 47 -18.64 7.63 24.56
C GLY A 47 -17.44 8.53 24.91
N GLY A 48 -16.38 8.00 25.51
CA GLY A 48 -15.17 8.74 25.85
C GLY A 48 -14.46 9.30 24.62
N HIS A 49 -13.69 10.35 24.79
CA HIS A 49 -12.82 10.91 23.75
C HIS A 49 -11.35 10.62 24.04
N VAL A 50 -10.50 10.81 23.04
CA VAL A 50 -9.06 10.64 23.20
C VAL A 50 -8.29 11.74 22.46
N PHE A 51 -7.23 12.23 23.11
CA PHE A 51 -6.14 12.96 22.46
C PHE A 51 -4.92 12.07 22.41
N ARG A 52 -4.30 11.94 21.24
CA ARG A 52 -3.15 11.05 21.07
C ARG A 52 -2.25 11.50 19.92
N MET A 53 -1.02 10.99 19.89
CA MET A 53 -0.22 10.86 18.67
C MET A 53 -0.56 9.50 18.05
N PRO A 54 -1.01 9.43 16.79
CA PRO A 54 -1.33 8.17 16.16
C PRO A 54 -0.10 7.26 16.00
N ALA A 55 -0.32 5.93 15.98
CA ALA A 55 0.78 4.99 15.93
C ALA A 55 1.44 4.91 14.55
N VAL A 56 0.65 4.89 13.49
CA VAL A 56 1.13 4.46 12.17
C VAL A 56 1.25 5.60 11.19
N THR A 57 0.29 6.49 11.15
CA THR A 57 0.22 7.52 10.10
C THR A 57 -0.49 8.76 10.58
N GLY A 58 -0.06 9.91 10.10
CA GLY A 58 -0.82 11.14 10.07
C GLY A 58 -1.42 11.30 8.68
N GLU A 59 -0.78 12.09 7.82
CA GLU A 59 -1.09 12.20 6.40
C GLU A 59 -0.52 11.01 5.61
N LEU A 60 0.73 10.60 5.92
CA LEU A 60 1.40 9.45 5.30
C LEU A 60 2.09 8.58 6.35
N PRO A 61 2.17 7.26 6.15
CA PRO A 61 2.91 6.38 7.07
C PRO A 61 4.39 6.73 7.13
N SER A 62 4.90 6.96 8.34
CA SER A 62 6.33 7.22 8.59
C SER A 62 7.16 6.01 8.22
N ARG A 63 8.26 6.27 7.48
CA ARG A 63 9.13 5.23 6.93
C ARG A 63 10.51 5.75 6.61
N TRP A 64 11.47 4.85 6.55
CA TRP A 64 12.77 5.06 5.93
C TRP A 64 13.15 3.85 5.11
N GLY A 65 14.05 4.01 4.15
CA GLY A 65 14.45 2.90 3.31
C GLY A 65 15.69 3.19 2.47
N LEU A 66 16.19 2.10 1.92
CA LEU A 66 17.27 2.09 0.92
C LEU A 66 16.68 1.55 -0.38
N ARG A 67 16.97 2.21 -1.47
CA ARG A 67 16.70 1.72 -2.82
C ARG A 67 17.94 1.87 -3.68
N GLY A 68 18.16 0.90 -4.54
CA GLY A 68 19.32 0.93 -5.43
C GLY A 68 18.99 0.43 -6.81
N THR A 69 19.82 0.88 -7.75
CA THR A 69 19.81 0.42 -9.14
C THR A 69 21.24 0.22 -9.57
N GLU A 70 21.53 -0.93 -10.17
CA GLU A 70 22.81 -1.28 -10.79
C GLU A 70 22.56 -1.55 -12.27
N ASP A 71 23.25 -0.83 -13.14
CA ASP A 71 23.19 -1.07 -14.58
C ASP A 71 23.98 -2.34 -14.94
N LEU A 72 23.31 -3.31 -15.54
CA LEU A 72 23.88 -4.59 -15.96
C LEU A 72 24.30 -4.58 -17.46
N GLY A 73 24.08 -3.45 -18.14
CA GLY A 73 24.28 -3.33 -19.57
C GLY A 73 23.10 -3.88 -20.39
N GLY A 74 23.10 -3.60 -21.69
CA GLY A 74 22.06 -4.09 -22.61
C GLY A 74 20.65 -3.59 -22.31
N GLY A 75 20.48 -2.53 -21.52
CA GLY A 75 19.17 -2.02 -21.08
C GLY A 75 18.55 -2.77 -19.90
N TYR A 76 19.34 -3.60 -19.21
CA TYR A 76 18.95 -4.31 -18.00
C TYR A 76 19.56 -3.68 -16.75
N SER A 77 18.84 -3.75 -15.65
CA SER A 77 19.30 -3.27 -14.34
C SER A 77 18.85 -4.19 -13.22
N ALA A 78 19.71 -4.44 -12.24
CA ALA A 78 19.29 -4.96 -10.96
C ALA A 78 18.71 -3.83 -10.12
N VAL A 79 17.61 -4.09 -9.45
CA VAL A 79 16.93 -3.11 -8.57
C VAL A 79 16.63 -3.74 -7.23
N PHE A 80 16.67 -2.94 -6.15
CA PHE A 80 16.22 -3.40 -4.86
C PHE A 80 15.54 -2.28 -4.06
N THR A 81 14.70 -2.66 -3.12
CA THR A 81 14.13 -1.76 -2.11
C THR A 81 14.05 -2.49 -0.77
N LEU A 82 14.55 -1.83 0.27
CA LEU A 82 14.39 -2.22 1.67
C LEU A 82 13.72 -1.04 2.37
N GLU A 83 12.48 -1.20 2.85
CA GLU A 83 11.70 -0.12 3.45
C GLU A 83 11.11 -0.53 4.79
N SER A 84 11.46 0.22 5.84
CA SER A 84 10.98 0.07 7.21
C SER A 84 9.90 1.10 7.52
N GLY A 85 8.80 0.68 8.11
CA GLY A 85 7.83 1.58 8.74
C GLY A 85 8.11 1.70 10.24
N PHE A 86 7.87 2.85 10.83
CA PHE A 86 8.06 3.06 12.26
C PHE A 86 7.02 4.02 12.84
N ASN A 87 6.84 3.94 14.14
CA ASN A 87 5.93 4.78 14.90
C ASN A 87 6.71 5.94 15.51
N VAL A 88 6.41 7.17 15.09
CA VAL A 88 7.11 8.37 15.60
C VAL A 88 6.84 8.59 17.09
N ARG A 89 5.66 8.21 17.59
CA ARG A 89 5.25 8.43 18.97
C ARG A 89 6.11 7.69 20.02
N ASP A 90 6.70 6.54 19.65
CA ASP A 90 7.39 5.63 20.57
C ASP A 90 8.66 4.99 20.00
N GLY A 91 8.99 5.26 18.71
CA GLY A 91 10.17 4.73 18.04
C GLY A 91 10.10 3.24 17.66
N SER A 92 8.98 2.56 17.89
CA SER A 92 8.83 1.13 17.58
C SER A 92 8.73 0.88 16.08
N SER A 93 9.16 -0.31 15.62
CA SER A 93 8.97 -0.75 14.25
C SER A 93 7.49 -1.00 13.97
N GLY A 94 7.02 -0.56 12.81
CA GLY A 94 5.68 -0.86 12.29
C GLY A 94 5.56 -2.29 11.76
N GLN A 95 4.41 -2.58 11.13
CA GLN A 95 4.13 -3.84 10.39
C GLN A 95 4.47 -5.11 11.18
N GLY A 96 4.05 -5.16 12.46
CA GLY A 96 4.27 -6.33 13.32
C GLY A 96 5.71 -6.47 13.81
N GLY A 97 6.46 -5.38 13.91
CA GLY A 97 7.84 -5.38 14.41
C GLY A 97 8.89 -5.76 13.36
N ARG A 98 8.52 -5.87 12.09
CA ARG A 98 9.46 -6.22 11.01
C ARG A 98 10.42 -5.07 10.70
N LEU A 99 11.73 -5.36 10.57
CA LEU A 99 12.74 -4.36 10.19
C LEU A 99 12.43 -3.74 8.83
N PHE A 100 12.09 -4.53 7.83
CA PHE A 100 11.68 -4.06 6.49
C PHE A 100 10.23 -4.48 6.19
N GLY A 101 9.33 -4.10 7.08
CA GLY A 101 7.93 -4.54 7.02
C GLY A 101 7.10 -3.88 5.91
N ARG A 102 7.62 -2.87 5.23
CA ARG A 102 6.92 -2.21 4.13
C ARG A 102 7.28 -2.84 2.78
N GLN A 103 8.56 -2.93 2.46
CA GLN A 103 9.06 -3.58 1.26
C GLN A 103 10.44 -4.18 1.53
N ALA A 104 10.70 -5.37 1.00
CA ALA A 104 12.00 -6.04 1.04
C ALA A 104 12.10 -6.93 -0.20
N PHE A 105 12.64 -6.39 -1.29
CA PHE A 105 12.72 -7.11 -2.56
C PHE A 105 13.97 -6.77 -3.36
N VAL A 106 14.33 -7.69 -4.25
CA VAL A 106 15.30 -7.52 -5.32
C VAL A 106 14.64 -7.92 -6.64
N GLY A 107 15.02 -7.27 -7.74
CA GLY A 107 14.42 -7.53 -9.04
C GLY A 107 15.35 -7.25 -10.22
N LEU A 108 14.91 -7.71 -11.38
CA LEU A 108 15.52 -7.43 -12.67
C LEU A 108 14.57 -6.55 -13.49
N LYS A 109 15.04 -5.38 -13.86
CA LYS A 109 14.35 -4.45 -14.75
C LYS A 109 14.96 -4.55 -16.15
N GLY A 110 14.12 -4.60 -17.16
CA GLY A 110 14.50 -4.63 -18.56
C GLY A 110 13.56 -3.82 -19.45
N PRO A 111 13.72 -3.85 -20.76
CA PRO A 111 12.91 -3.09 -21.72
C PRO A 111 11.40 -3.41 -21.65
N TYR A 112 11.07 -4.62 -21.22
CA TYR A 112 9.67 -5.10 -21.17
C TYR A 112 9.01 -4.92 -19.80
N GLY A 113 9.76 -4.54 -18.77
CA GLY A 113 9.24 -4.35 -17.42
C GLY A 113 10.21 -4.81 -16.34
N THR A 114 9.68 -4.97 -15.13
CA THR A 114 10.43 -5.39 -13.95
C THR A 114 9.82 -6.66 -13.37
N MET A 115 10.66 -7.66 -13.12
CA MET A 115 10.34 -8.83 -12.30
C MET A 115 11.06 -8.69 -10.97
N ALA A 116 10.35 -8.87 -9.87
CA ALA A 116 10.92 -8.70 -8.53
C ALA A 116 10.46 -9.80 -7.57
N PHE A 117 11.30 -10.10 -6.57
CA PHE A 117 11.16 -11.20 -5.62
C PHE A 117 11.30 -10.67 -4.19
N GLY A 118 10.37 -11.02 -3.32
CA GLY A 118 10.39 -10.63 -1.91
C GLY A 118 9.06 -10.10 -1.41
N ARG A 119 9.10 -9.29 -0.34
CA ARG A 119 7.92 -8.63 0.21
C ARG A 119 7.63 -7.34 -0.55
N GLN A 120 6.44 -7.27 -1.13
CA GLN A 120 6.05 -6.18 -2.03
C GLN A 120 4.57 -5.82 -1.87
N TYR A 121 4.20 -4.66 -2.38
CA TYR A 121 2.79 -4.28 -2.53
C TYR A 121 2.08 -5.19 -3.53
N THR A 122 0.80 -5.46 -3.27
CA THR A 122 -0.07 -6.16 -4.23
C THR A 122 -0.48 -5.24 -5.37
N MET A 123 -0.95 -5.82 -6.46
CA MET A 123 -1.40 -5.05 -7.64
C MET A 123 -2.64 -4.21 -7.33
N THR A 124 -3.51 -4.67 -6.41
CA THR A 124 -4.68 -3.91 -5.97
C THR A 124 -4.29 -2.61 -5.27
N TYR A 125 -3.27 -2.64 -4.39
CA TYR A 125 -2.74 -1.43 -3.78
C TYR A 125 -2.17 -0.45 -4.84
N LEU A 126 -1.39 -0.96 -5.79
CA LEU A 126 -0.79 -0.13 -6.84
C LEU A 126 -1.84 0.47 -7.79
N ALA A 127 -2.91 -0.27 -8.09
CA ALA A 127 -4.02 0.21 -8.90
C ALA A 127 -4.77 1.38 -8.25
N LEU A 128 -4.95 1.31 -6.91
CA LEU A 128 -5.71 2.28 -6.14
C LEU A 128 -5.04 3.66 -6.07
N GLN A 129 -3.71 3.71 -6.00
CA GLN A 129 -2.94 4.95 -5.75
C GLN A 129 -3.25 6.12 -6.70
N GLY A 130 -3.74 5.83 -7.91
CA GLY A 130 -4.05 6.88 -8.90
C GLY A 130 -5.28 7.71 -8.55
N ALA A 131 -6.28 7.12 -7.92
CA ALA A 131 -7.62 7.70 -7.73
C ALA A 131 -7.98 8.01 -6.29
N ASP A 132 -7.33 7.37 -5.31
CA ASP A 132 -7.45 7.66 -3.88
C ASP A 132 -6.76 8.99 -3.59
N ILE A 133 -7.53 10.03 -3.33
CA ILE A 133 -7.05 11.42 -3.20
C ILE A 133 -6.40 11.65 -1.84
N ILE A 134 -7.04 11.22 -0.77
CA ILE A 134 -6.51 11.33 0.59
C ILE A 134 -5.36 10.34 0.80
N GLY A 135 -5.43 9.18 0.15
CA GLY A 135 -4.40 8.16 0.22
C GLY A 135 -4.39 7.39 1.55
N PRO A 136 -3.23 6.86 1.96
CA PRO A 136 -3.11 6.07 3.18
C PRO A 136 -3.06 6.96 4.44
N ASP A 137 -3.95 7.94 4.50
CA ASP A 137 -4.16 8.87 5.61
C ASP A 137 -4.87 8.19 6.78
N ILE A 138 -4.73 8.75 7.97
CA ILE A 138 -5.42 8.27 9.18
C ILE A 138 -6.95 8.31 9.03
N TYR A 139 -7.49 9.27 8.28
CA TYR A 139 -8.91 9.41 7.95
C TYR A 139 -9.22 8.95 6.52
N GLY A 140 -8.42 8.05 5.99
CA GLY A 140 -8.57 7.46 4.66
C GLY A 140 -9.33 6.14 4.67
N MET A 141 -9.26 5.43 3.56
CA MET A 141 -9.89 4.12 3.32
C MET A 141 -9.53 3.06 4.37
N GLY A 142 -8.38 3.19 5.04
CA GLY A 142 -7.93 2.32 6.13
C GLY A 142 -8.83 2.30 7.36
N SER A 143 -9.76 3.26 7.49
CA SER A 143 -10.81 3.26 8.51
C SER A 143 -11.96 2.29 8.19
N LEU A 144 -12.11 1.91 6.93
CA LEU A 144 -13.24 1.11 6.43
C LEU A 144 -12.80 -0.27 5.89
N ASP A 145 -11.66 -0.35 5.18
CA ASP A 145 -11.01 -1.61 4.81
C ASP A 145 -9.54 -1.56 5.22
N ALA A 146 -9.16 -2.40 6.16
CA ALA A 146 -7.83 -2.40 6.74
C ALA A 146 -6.75 -2.98 5.83
N TYR A 147 -7.12 -3.78 4.87
CA TYR A 147 -6.16 -4.45 4.00
C TYR A 147 -5.64 -3.53 2.89
N VAL A 148 -6.55 -2.91 2.15
CA VAL A 148 -6.21 -2.22 0.89
C VAL A 148 -5.15 -1.13 1.05
N PRO A 149 -5.19 -0.23 2.06
CA PRO A 149 -4.17 0.81 2.23
C PRO A 149 -2.78 0.27 2.61
N ASN A 150 -2.68 -1.01 2.95
CA ASN A 150 -1.46 -1.66 3.42
C ASN A 150 -1.17 -2.98 2.69
N ALA A 151 -1.89 -3.29 1.63
CA ALA A 151 -1.83 -4.57 0.94
C ALA A 151 -0.42 -4.91 0.47
N ARG A 152 0.19 -5.89 1.12
CA ARG A 152 1.53 -6.43 0.83
C ARG A 152 1.49 -7.93 1.02
N ALA A 153 2.23 -8.63 0.17
CA ALA A 153 2.40 -10.07 0.28
C ALA A 153 3.87 -10.42 0.54
N ASP A 154 4.10 -11.33 1.49
CA ASP A 154 5.39 -11.97 1.70
C ASP A 154 5.64 -13.05 0.63
N ASN A 155 6.86 -13.50 0.48
CA ASN A 155 7.24 -14.60 -0.43
C ASN A 155 6.68 -14.40 -1.85
N SER A 156 6.70 -13.18 -2.35
CA SER A 156 6.03 -12.86 -3.61
C SER A 156 6.99 -12.72 -4.78
N VAL A 157 6.48 -13.07 -5.94
CA VAL A 157 7.05 -12.77 -7.25
C VAL A 157 6.08 -11.82 -7.94
N THR A 158 6.59 -10.69 -8.45
CA THR A 158 5.79 -9.71 -9.18
C THR A 158 6.38 -9.43 -10.54
N TYR A 159 5.51 -9.11 -11.48
CA TYR A 159 5.89 -8.51 -12.77
C TYR A 159 5.09 -7.24 -12.98
N MET A 160 5.74 -6.20 -13.51
CA MET A 160 5.09 -4.96 -13.91
C MET A 160 5.76 -4.38 -15.15
N GLY A 161 4.98 -4.17 -16.20
CA GLY A 161 5.44 -3.59 -17.46
C GLY A 161 4.50 -2.51 -17.97
N THR A 162 5.06 -1.45 -18.56
CA THR A 162 4.29 -0.31 -19.11
C THR A 162 4.62 -0.12 -20.59
N TYR A 163 3.60 0.01 -21.40
CA TYR A 163 3.72 0.30 -22.82
C TYR A 163 2.61 1.25 -23.30
N LYS A 164 3.02 2.38 -23.89
CA LYS A 164 2.10 3.41 -24.43
C LYS A 164 0.96 3.82 -23.47
N GLY A 165 1.30 4.02 -22.20
CA GLY A 165 0.33 4.40 -21.16
C GLY A 165 -0.40 3.21 -20.51
N PHE A 166 -0.39 2.02 -21.11
CA PHE A 166 -0.93 0.80 -20.49
C PHE A 166 0.09 0.18 -19.56
N THR A 167 -0.30 -0.11 -18.32
CA THR A 167 0.51 -0.85 -17.36
C THR A 167 -0.20 -2.16 -17.00
N LEU A 168 0.49 -3.27 -17.22
CA LEU A 168 0.09 -4.58 -16.74
C LEU A 168 0.93 -4.94 -15.52
N GLY A 169 0.27 -5.34 -14.44
CA GLY A 169 0.90 -5.87 -13.24
C GLY A 169 0.33 -7.23 -12.86
N ALA A 170 1.18 -8.11 -12.37
CA ALA A 170 0.80 -9.41 -11.81
C ALA A 170 1.68 -9.74 -10.62
N GLY A 171 1.10 -10.36 -9.60
CA GLY A 171 1.81 -10.81 -8.41
C GLY A 171 1.29 -12.16 -7.94
N TYR A 172 2.20 -12.98 -7.40
CA TYR A 172 1.87 -14.25 -6.77
C TYR A 172 2.73 -14.44 -5.52
N SER A 173 2.10 -14.83 -4.43
CA SER A 173 2.75 -15.15 -3.16
C SER A 173 2.65 -16.63 -2.84
N PHE A 174 3.77 -17.21 -2.47
CA PHE A 174 3.89 -18.60 -1.99
C PHE A 174 3.54 -18.74 -0.49
N GLY A 175 3.04 -17.69 0.14
CA GLY A 175 2.66 -17.63 1.54
C GLY A 175 2.65 -16.18 2.01
N ARG A 176 1.47 -15.55 1.95
CA ARG A 176 1.29 -14.07 2.03
C ARG A 176 1.69 -13.43 3.35
N ASP A 177 1.85 -14.22 4.42
CA ASP A 177 2.12 -13.69 5.75
C ASP A 177 3.03 -14.62 6.56
N SER A 178 4.25 -14.81 6.07
CA SER A 178 5.21 -15.76 6.63
C SER A 178 5.65 -15.47 8.07
N ALA A 179 5.40 -14.27 8.58
CA ALA A 179 5.68 -13.92 9.97
C ALA A 179 4.55 -14.33 10.94
N GLY A 180 3.47 -14.95 10.45
CA GLY A 180 2.38 -15.48 11.26
C GLY A 180 1.44 -14.44 11.87
N THR A 181 1.75 -13.15 11.76
CA THR A 181 0.91 -12.05 12.21
C THR A 181 0.63 -11.11 11.04
N GLY A 182 -0.60 -10.68 10.89
CA GLY A 182 -0.98 -9.75 9.85
C GLY A 182 -0.18 -8.46 9.89
N ASN A 183 -0.09 -7.81 8.75
CA ASN A 183 0.63 -6.53 8.62
C ASN A 183 -0.17 -5.34 9.14
N SER A 184 -1.45 -5.53 9.31
CA SER A 184 -2.37 -4.60 9.92
C SER A 184 -3.45 -5.39 10.65
N PRO A 185 -4.16 -4.78 11.59
CA PRO A 185 -5.22 -5.45 12.36
C PRO A 185 -6.33 -6.06 11.50
N GLY A 186 -6.45 -5.65 10.24
CA GLY A 186 -7.49 -6.11 9.35
C GLY A 186 -7.12 -7.23 8.39
N GLN A 187 -5.84 -7.60 8.29
CA GLN A 187 -5.42 -8.56 7.27
C GLN A 187 -5.77 -10.02 7.57
N GLY A 188 -5.98 -10.36 8.82
CA GLY A 188 -6.00 -11.75 9.23
C GLY A 188 -4.59 -12.35 9.24
N THR A 189 -4.45 -13.44 9.94
CA THR A 189 -3.20 -14.19 10.02
C THR A 189 -3.24 -15.37 9.07
N CYS A 190 -2.10 -15.73 8.52
CA CYS A 190 -1.91 -16.95 7.76
C CYS A 190 -0.46 -17.41 7.91
N ALA A 191 -0.25 -18.68 8.20
CA ALA A 191 1.06 -19.20 8.58
C ALA A 191 2.13 -19.18 7.47
N GLY A 192 1.85 -18.60 6.32
CA GLY A 192 2.77 -18.59 5.19
C GLY A 192 2.85 -19.92 4.47
N SER A 193 4.05 -20.30 4.03
CA SER A 193 4.29 -21.60 3.37
C SER A 193 4.45 -22.69 4.41
N VAL A 194 3.52 -23.62 4.45
CA VAL A 194 3.52 -24.77 5.39
C VAL A 194 3.84 -26.04 4.62
N ALA A 195 4.80 -26.83 5.10
CA ALA A 195 5.15 -28.13 4.52
C ALA A 195 3.95 -29.08 4.53
N GLY A 196 3.67 -29.72 3.41
CA GLY A 196 2.48 -30.56 3.23
C GLY A 196 1.21 -29.81 2.81
N HIS A 197 1.20 -28.47 2.88
CA HIS A 197 0.06 -27.61 2.55
C HIS A 197 0.42 -26.55 1.48
N PRO A 198 0.81 -26.97 0.27
CA PRO A 198 1.39 -26.07 -0.73
C PRO A 198 0.39 -25.08 -1.34
N THR A 199 -0.91 -25.21 -1.06
CA THR A 199 -1.96 -24.33 -1.59
C THR A 199 -2.50 -23.35 -0.54
N GLU A 200 -2.18 -23.54 0.73
CA GLU A 200 -2.61 -22.64 1.81
C GLU A 200 -1.90 -21.30 1.76
N CYS A 201 -2.58 -20.28 2.24
CA CYS A 201 -2.05 -18.91 2.41
C CYS A 201 -1.52 -18.27 1.13
N ARG A 202 -1.93 -18.73 -0.03
CA ARG A 202 -1.55 -18.10 -1.31
C ARG A 202 -2.24 -16.76 -1.46
N ASP A 203 -1.58 -15.87 -2.18
CA ASP A 203 -2.13 -14.58 -2.61
C ASP A 203 -1.74 -14.37 -4.07
N TRP A 204 -2.66 -13.93 -4.88
CA TRP A 204 -2.34 -13.49 -6.22
C TRP A 204 -3.15 -12.26 -6.58
N SER A 205 -2.55 -11.38 -7.35
CA SER A 205 -3.19 -10.16 -7.80
C SER A 205 -2.78 -9.80 -9.22
N VAL A 206 -3.71 -9.18 -9.95
CA VAL A 206 -3.47 -8.64 -11.29
C VAL A 206 -4.01 -7.21 -11.38
N MET A 207 -3.38 -6.40 -12.22
CA MET A 207 -3.77 -5.02 -12.47
C MET A 207 -3.64 -4.71 -13.94
N LEU A 208 -4.62 -4.01 -14.48
CA LEU A 208 -4.53 -3.29 -15.75
C LEU A 208 -4.80 -1.81 -15.47
N LYS A 209 -3.91 -0.96 -15.92
CA LYS A 209 -4.00 0.49 -15.74
C LYS A 209 -3.70 1.17 -17.07
N TYR A 210 -4.40 2.28 -17.34
CA TYR A 210 -4.09 3.19 -18.44
C TYR A 210 -3.96 4.60 -17.92
N ASP A 211 -2.84 5.25 -18.18
CA ASP A 211 -2.57 6.63 -17.85
C ASP A 211 -2.41 7.46 -19.14
N ALA A 212 -3.30 8.43 -19.33
CA ALA A 212 -3.18 9.52 -20.29
C ALA A 212 -2.66 10.79 -19.56
N PRO A 213 -2.30 11.86 -20.29
CA PRO A 213 -1.78 13.09 -19.67
C PRO A 213 -2.70 13.71 -18.60
N ASN A 214 -4.02 13.64 -18.79
CA ASN A 214 -4.99 14.31 -17.92
C ASN A 214 -5.99 13.36 -17.23
N PHE A 215 -5.91 12.06 -17.46
CA PHE A 215 -6.77 11.08 -16.79
C PHE A 215 -6.11 9.71 -16.75
N GLY A 216 -6.59 8.86 -15.88
CA GLY A 216 -6.24 7.45 -15.85
C GLY A 216 -7.38 6.61 -15.32
N VAL A 217 -7.34 5.34 -15.70
CA VAL A 217 -8.26 4.31 -15.23
C VAL A 217 -7.46 3.10 -14.78
N ALA A 218 -7.94 2.42 -13.75
CA ALA A 218 -7.31 1.21 -13.25
C ALA A 218 -8.37 0.18 -12.86
N ALA A 219 -8.06 -1.09 -13.10
CA ALA A 219 -8.82 -2.22 -12.60
C ALA A 219 -7.85 -3.24 -12.02
N SER A 220 -8.25 -3.91 -10.93
CA SER A 220 -7.47 -5.00 -10.34
C SER A 220 -8.36 -6.07 -9.75
N TYR A 221 -7.78 -7.25 -9.62
CA TYR A 221 -8.34 -8.36 -8.86
C TYR A 221 -7.25 -8.95 -7.97
N GLU A 222 -7.64 -9.31 -6.75
CA GLU A 222 -6.77 -9.93 -5.76
C GLU A 222 -7.53 -11.03 -5.04
N GLU A 223 -6.86 -12.13 -4.77
CA GLU A 223 -7.43 -13.28 -4.07
C GLU A 223 -6.44 -13.84 -3.05
N GLN A 224 -6.84 -13.78 -1.79
CA GLN A 224 -6.13 -14.36 -0.66
C GLN A 224 -6.77 -15.69 -0.29
N ARG A 225 -6.00 -16.77 -0.34
CA ARG A 225 -6.43 -18.11 0.10
C ARG A 225 -6.27 -18.27 1.60
N GLY A 226 -7.17 -19.05 2.17
CA GLY A 226 -7.13 -19.45 3.56
C GLY A 226 -6.07 -20.53 3.85
N GLY A 227 -6.01 -20.94 5.08
CA GLY A 227 -5.10 -21.92 5.64
C GLY A 227 -5.13 -21.89 7.15
N THR A 228 -4.22 -22.58 7.79
CA THR A 228 -4.15 -22.67 9.24
C THR A 228 -4.14 -21.30 9.91
N ASN A 229 -5.11 -21.03 10.80
CA ASN A 229 -5.31 -19.76 11.52
C ASN A 229 -5.61 -18.53 10.63
N ALA A 230 -5.89 -18.71 9.35
CA ALA A 230 -6.27 -17.59 8.50
C ALA A 230 -7.69 -17.11 8.81
N GLN A 231 -7.90 -15.80 8.69
CA GLN A 231 -9.21 -15.19 8.91
C GLN A 231 -9.34 -13.90 8.10
N ALA A 232 -10.57 -13.57 7.72
CA ALA A 232 -10.94 -12.31 7.12
C ALA A 232 -11.51 -11.37 8.18
N ASN A 233 -10.84 -10.24 8.42
CA ASN A 233 -11.26 -9.26 9.41
C ASN A 233 -12.13 -8.17 8.78
N PHE A 234 -13.06 -7.67 9.60
CA PHE A 234 -13.95 -6.54 9.29
C PHE A 234 -13.80 -5.48 10.37
N PHE A 235 -14.04 -4.22 10.02
CA PHE A 235 -13.98 -3.10 10.97
C PHE A 235 -15.35 -2.66 11.46
N ASP A 236 -16.40 -3.37 11.09
CA ASP A 236 -17.78 -3.08 11.46
C ASP A 236 -18.19 -3.56 12.85
N GLY A 237 -17.28 -4.19 13.58
CA GLY A 237 -17.51 -4.72 14.92
C GLY A 237 -17.94 -6.19 14.98
N VAL A 238 -18.08 -6.85 13.82
CA VAL A 238 -18.36 -8.28 13.72
C VAL A 238 -17.05 -9.08 13.86
N ALA A 239 -17.14 -10.27 14.43
CA ALA A 239 -15.99 -11.16 14.57
C ALA A 239 -15.41 -11.55 13.19
N PRO A 240 -14.10 -11.78 13.10
CA PRO A 240 -13.49 -12.24 11.87
C PRO A 240 -14.08 -13.54 11.35
N THR A 241 -14.20 -13.67 10.03
CA THR A 241 -14.61 -14.93 9.38
C THR A 241 -13.40 -15.84 9.27
N PRO A 242 -13.43 -17.06 9.85
CA PRO A 242 -12.34 -18.02 9.65
C PRO A 242 -12.20 -18.43 8.18
N LEU A 243 -10.97 -18.58 7.72
CA LEU A 243 -10.60 -19.08 6.40
C LEU A 243 -9.71 -20.32 6.59
N GLY A 244 -10.28 -21.41 7.10
CA GLY A 244 -9.57 -22.54 7.70
C GLY A 244 -8.80 -23.42 6.72
N ASN A 245 -9.02 -23.27 5.41
CA ASN A 245 -8.40 -24.10 4.39
C ASN A 245 -8.17 -23.33 3.07
N ALA A 246 -7.46 -23.97 2.13
CA ALA A 246 -7.11 -23.34 0.85
C ALA A 246 -8.29 -23.11 -0.12
N ALA A 247 -9.46 -23.72 0.12
CA ALA A 247 -10.67 -23.44 -0.68
C ALA A 247 -11.32 -22.12 -0.26
N ASP A 248 -11.17 -21.74 1.01
CA ASP A 248 -11.65 -20.47 1.54
C ASP A 248 -10.87 -19.30 0.94
N LYS A 249 -11.54 -18.19 0.72
CA LYS A 249 -10.91 -17.02 0.12
C LYS A 249 -11.50 -15.68 0.57
N ASP A 250 -10.65 -14.66 0.58
CA ASP A 250 -10.98 -13.24 0.67
C ASP A 250 -10.53 -12.56 -0.61
N ALA A 251 -11.46 -12.24 -1.49
CA ALA A 251 -11.17 -11.68 -2.80
C ALA A 251 -11.63 -10.22 -2.90
N ARG A 252 -10.86 -9.41 -3.62
CA ARG A 252 -11.17 -8.01 -3.92
C ARG A 252 -11.13 -7.75 -5.40
N THR A 253 -12.14 -7.02 -5.89
CA THR A 253 -12.19 -6.45 -7.25
C THR A 253 -12.22 -4.95 -7.11
N HIS A 254 -11.37 -4.27 -7.84
CA HIS A 254 -11.24 -2.82 -7.79
C HIS A 254 -11.36 -2.22 -9.20
N VAL A 255 -12.07 -1.10 -9.29
CA VAL A 255 -12.10 -0.23 -10.48
C VAL A 255 -12.05 1.21 -10.00
N SER A 256 -11.19 2.01 -10.60
CA SER A 256 -11.09 3.44 -10.30
C SER A 256 -10.67 4.26 -11.51
N ALA A 257 -10.93 5.55 -11.41
CA ALA A 257 -10.50 6.53 -12.40
C ALA A 257 -10.11 7.84 -11.72
N TYR A 258 -9.21 8.57 -12.36
CA TYR A 258 -8.90 9.95 -11.99
C TYR A 258 -8.90 10.85 -13.22
N ALA A 259 -9.13 12.14 -13.00
CA ALA A 259 -9.00 13.17 -14.01
C ALA A 259 -8.31 14.42 -13.41
N GLN A 260 -7.60 15.16 -14.26
CA GLN A 260 -6.99 16.43 -13.92
C GLN A 260 -7.54 17.51 -14.85
N TYR A 261 -8.09 18.57 -14.28
CA TYR A 261 -8.65 19.68 -15.03
C TYR A 261 -8.51 21.00 -14.26
N ALA A 262 -8.03 22.05 -14.91
CA ALA A 262 -7.91 23.40 -14.36
C ALA A 262 -7.20 23.44 -12.98
N GLY A 263 -6.15 22.63 -12.79
CA GLY A 263 -5.40 22.54 -11.52
C GLY A 263 -6.05 21.68 -10.45
N ALA A 264 -7.26 21.19 -10.66
CA ALA A 264 -7.90 20.21 -9.79
C ALA A 264 -7.56 18.77 -10.23
N ARG A 265 -7.44 17.86 -9.26
CA ARG A 265 -7.45 16.41 -9.47
C ARG A 265 -8.71 15.84 -8.86
N LEU A 266 -9.44 15.06 -9.62
CA LEU A 266 -10.62 14.32 -9.21
C LEU A 266 -10.30 12.84 -9.20
N GLY A 267 -10.80 12.10 -8.23
CA GLY A 267 -10.65 10.65 -8.16
C GLY A 267 -11.94 10.00 -7.72
N ALA A 268 -12.23 8.82 -8.26
CA ALA A 268 -13.37 8.01 -7.82
C ALA A 268 -13.10 6.52 -8.07
N GLY A 269 -13.72 5.67 -7.28
CA GLY A 269 -13.59 4.23 -7.48
C GLY A 269 -14.53 3.40 -6.61
N TRP A 270 -14.44 2.12 -6.88
CA TRP A 270 -15.18 1.07 -6.19
C TRP A 270 -14.25 -0.10 -5.88
N LEU A 271 -14.40 -0.62 -4.67
CA LEU A 271 -13.75 -1.84 -4.18
C LEU A 271 -14.82 -2.80 -3.69
N GLY A 272 -15.05 -3.88 -4.44
CA GLY A 272 -15.92 -4.97 -4.04
C GLY A 272 -15.11 -6.07 -3.36
N ARG A 273 -15.54 -6.51 -2.16
CA ARG A 273 -14.92 -7.60 -1.41
C ARG A 273 -15.88 -8.77 -1.27
N ARG A 274 -15.34 -9.98 -1.45
CA ARG A 274 -16.08 -11.24 -1.24
C ARG A 274 -15.24 -12.19 -0.40
N VAL A 275 -15.79 -12.56 0.76
CA VAL A 275 -15.27 -13.64 1.59
C VAL A 275 -16.12 -14.86 1.35
N VAL A 276 -15.51 -15.94 0.91
CA VAL A 276 -16.19 -17.20 0.56
C VAL A 276 -15.51 -18.32 1.32
N THR A 277 -16.33 -19.12 2.01
CA THR A 277 -15.88 -20.31 2.72
C THR A 277 -16.57 -21.53 2.15
N ASP A 278 -15.95 -22.69 2.23
CA ASP A 278 -16.52 -23.97 1.84
C ASP A 278 -17.42 -24.57 2.95
N SER A 279 -17.39 -23.97 4.13
CA SER A 279 -18.24 -24.40 5.25
C SER A 279 -19.67 -23.88 5.11
N PRO A 280 -20.68 -24.75 5.02
CA PRO A 280 -22.07 -24.32 4.95
C PRO A 280 -22.57 -23.60 6.24
N ALA A 281 -21.83 -23.74 7.35
CA ALA A 281 -22.14 -23.09 8.62
C ALA A 281 -21.69 -21.61 8.67
N VAL A 282 -20.82 -21.18 7.74
CA VAL A 282 -20.26 -19.84 7.70
C VAL A 282 -20.81 -19.12 6.46
N PRO A 283 -21.61 -18.07 6.59
CA PRO A 283 -22.17 -17.38 5.45
C PRO A 283 -21.07 -16.65 4.68
N ASN A 284 -21.16 -16.66 3.34
CA ASN A 284 -20.34 -15.83 2.51
C ASN A 284 -20.64 -14.34 2.77
N VAL A 285 -19.59 -13.53 2.87
CA VAL A 285 -19.73 -12.10 3.16
C VAL A 285 -19.37 -11.28 1.92
N ARG A 286 -20.19 -10.28 1.64
CA ARG A 286 -19.91 -9.29 0.61
C ARG A 286 -19.94 -7.88 1.21
N SER A 287 -18.94 -7.07 0.86
CA SER A 287 -18.96 -5.63 1.10
C SER A 287 -18.54 -4.86 -0.15
N ASP A 288 -19.10 -3.67 -0.29
CA ASP A 288 -18.81 -2.74 -1.39
C ASP A 288 -18.39 -1.40 -0.77
N LEU A 289 -17.21 -0.92 -1.14
CA LEU A 289 -16.65 0.37 -0.73
C LEU A 289 -16.56 1.28 -1.95
N PHE A 290 -17.19 2.43 -1.88
CA PHE A 290 -17.16 3.49 -2.89
C PHE A 290 -16.41 4.69 -2.34
N PHE A 291 -15.68 5.39 -3.19
CA PHE A 291 -14.99 6.62 -2.84
C PHE A 291 -15.02 7.63 -3.98
N VAL A 292 -15.05 8.91 -3.61
CA VAL A 292 -14.93 10.04 -4.53
C VAL A 292 -14.25 11.19 -3.81
N GLY A 293 -13.24 11.78 -4.46
CA GLY A 293 -12.45 12.84 -3.87
C GLY A 293 -11.99 13.87 -4.88
N ALA A 294 -11.51 14.99 -4.34
CA ALA A 294 -10.93 16.09 -5.10
C ALA A 294 -9.73 16.68 -4.35
N SER A 295 -8.76 17.16 -5.10
CA SER A 295 -7.57 17.86 -4.64
C SER A 295 -7.36 19.11 -5.48
N TYR A 296 -7.05 20.25 -4.83
CA TYR A 296 -6.84 21.52 -5.52
C TYR A 296 -5.79 22.40 -4.83
N PHE A 297 -4.82 22.86 -5.60
CA PHE A 297 -3.87 23.88 -5.16
C PHE A 297 -4.51 25.27 -5.22
N VAL A 298 -4.92 25.81 -4.07
CA VAL A 298 -5.45 27.18 -3.95
C VAL A 298 -4.36 28.21 -4.24
N THR A 299 -3.14 27.92 -3.78
CA THR A 299 -1.91 28.64 -4.14
C THR A 299 -0.79 27.59 -4.35
N PRO A 300 0.36 27.93 -4.91
CA PRO A 300 1.48 26.99 -5.06
C PRO A 300 1.96 26.35 -3.76
N ALA A 301 1.64 26.95 -2.61
CA ALA A 301 2.02 26.45 -1.28
C ALA A 301 0.84 25.88 -0.47
N PHE A 302 -0.40 26.07 -0.90
CA PHE A 302 -1.59 25.69 -0.13
C PHE A 302 -2.49 24.74 -0.92
N LEU A 303 -2.57 23.51 -0.44
CA LEU A 303 -3.34 22.40 -1.01
C LEU A 303 -4.56 22.11 -0.14
N VAL A 304 -5.68 21.83 -0.77
CA VAL A 304 -6.92 21.35 -0.13
C VAL A 304 -7.31 20.02 -0.78
N ASP A 305 -7.49 19.01 0.04
CA ASP A 305 -7.96 17.67 -0.36
C ASP A 305 -9.25 17.34 0.36
N GLY A 306 -10.16 16.66 -0.30
CA GLY A 306 -11.37 16.13 0.32
C GLY A 306 -11.79 14.83 -0.34
N GLU A 307 -12.29 13.89 0.46
CA GLU A 307 -12.78 12.61 -0.04
C GLU A 307 -13.93 12.08 0.81
N VAL A 308 -14.87 11.45 0.14
CA VAL A 308 -16.03 10.80 0.76
C VAL A 308 -15.98 9.31 0.44
N PHE A 309 -16.17 8.50 1.47
CA PHE A 309 -16.19 7.05 1.41
C PHE A 309 -17.54 6.52 1.86
N ARG A 310 -18.01 5.46 1.19
CA ARG A 310 -19.22 4.74 1.59
C ARG A 310 -18.97 3.24 1.54
N ILE A 311 -19.07 2.55 2.70
CA ILE A 311 -19.02 1.09 2.77
C ILE A 311 -20.41 0.53 3.08
N VAL A 312 -20.74 -0.61 2.45
CA VAL A 312 -21.96 -1.37 2.66
C VAL A 312 -21.60 -2.84 2.77
N ASN A 313 -21.99 -3.48 3.87
CA ASN A 313 -21.90 -4.92 4.08
C ASN A 313 -23.31 -5.45 4.34
N SER A 314 -23.90 -6.09 3.35
CA SER A 314 -25.29 -6.53 3.41
C SER A 314 -25.50 -7.73 4.35
N VAL A 315 -24.47 -8.59 4.52
CA VAL A 315 -24.56 -9.78 5.38
C VAL A 315 -24.50 -9.40 6.85
N HIS A 316 -23.64 -8.44 7.19
CA HIS A 316 -23.55 -7.92 8.57
C HIS A 316 -24.60 -6.84 8.86
N ASP A 317 -25.41 -6.44 7.86
CA ASP A 317 -26.34 -5.29 7.96
C ASP A 317 -25.63 -4.03 8.49
N SER A 318 -24.39 -3.83 8.05
CA SER A 318 -23.53 -2.72 8.48
C SER A 318 -23.22 -1.78 7.32
N ARG A 319 -23.25 -0.47 7.61
CA ARG A 319 -22.93 0.60 6.65
C ARG A 319 -22.26 1.74 7.37
N ALA A 320 -21.31 2.38 6.70
CA ALA A 320 -20.75 3.64 7.16
C ALA A 320 -20.53 4.60 6.01
N THR A 321 -20.62 5.90 6.30
CA THR A 321 -20.21 6.97 5.39
C THR A 321 -19.21 7.84 6.13
N MET A 322 -18.07 8.11 5.53
CA MET A 322 -17.04 8.97 6.07
C MET A 322 -16.72 10.07 5.08
N GLY A 323 -16.69 11.33 5.55
CA GLY A 323 -16.14 12.46 4.81
C GLY A 323 -14.87 12.94 5.52
N ALA A 324 -13.81 13.16 4.75
CA ALA A 324 -12.53 13.69 5.23
C ALA A 324 -12.14 14.93 4.42
N LEU A 325 -11.57 15.91 5.11
CA LEU A 325 -11.02 17.14 4.54
C LEU A 325 -9.63 17.36 5.11
N ARG A 326 -8.67 17.69 4.27
CA ARG A 326 -7.29 18.01 4.65
C ARG A 326 -6.86 19.31 3.98
N THR A 327 -6.15 20.13 4.72
CA THR A 327 -5.44 21.31 4.22
C THR A 327 -3.96 21.12 4.51
N THR A 328 -3.12 21.35 3.52
CA THR A 328 -1.66 21.21 3.64
C THR A 328 -0.98 22.49 3.20
N TYR A 329 -0.12 23.03 4.06
CA TYR A 329 0.73 24.17 3.74
C TYR A 329 2.19 23.70 3.56
N LEU A 330 2.72 23.90 2.35
CA LEU A 330 4.07 23.53 1.99
C LEU A 330 5.07 24.59 2.49
N LEU A 331 5.84 24.24 3.52
CA LEU A 331 6.95 25.07 4.02
C LEU A 331 8.16 25.02 3.10
N SER A 332 8.33 23.88 2.42
CA SER A 332 9.37 23.65 1.42
C SER A 332 8.97 22.47 0.53
N LYS A 333 9.84 22.08 -0.42
CA LYS A 333 9.64 20.85 -1.24
C LYS A 333 9.59 19.56 -0.41
N ARG A 334 10.10 19.57 0.84
CA ARG A 334 10.23 18.39 1.71
C ARG A 334 9.46 18.49 3.01
N SER A 335 9.05 19.68 3.42
CA SER A 335 8.39 19.91 4.71
C SER A 335 7.04 20.57 4.52
N SER A 336 6.03 20.07 5.23
CA SER A 336 4.69 20.64 5.26
C SER A 336 4.09 20.55 6.66
N VAL A 337 3.17 21.45 6.95
CA VAL A 337 2.23 21.34 8.07
C VAL A 337 0.84 21.12 7.51
N TYR A 338 0.01 20.38 8.23
CA TYR A 338 -1.35 20.08 7.78
C TYR A 338 -2.35 20.12 8.93
N ALA A 339 -3.59 20.35 8.58
CA ALA A 339 -4.75 20.15 9.44
C ALA A 339 -5.77 19.32 8.68
N GLN A 340 -6.39 18.37 9.36
CA GLN A 340 -7.40 17.51 8.78
C GLN A 340 -8.52 17.22 9.76
N ALA A 341 -9.71 17.01 9.22
CA ALA A 341 -10.89 16.66 9.98
C ALA A 341 -11.72 15.62 9.20
N ALA A 342 -12.35 14.72 9.92
CA ALA A 342 -13.26 13.75 9.33
C ALA A 342 -14.46 13.51 10.23
N TYR A 343 -15.58 13.15 9.60
CA TYR A 343 -16.75 12.66 10.28
C TYR A 343 -17.20 11.33 9.68
N LEU A 344 -17.40 10.35 10.54
CA LEU A 344 -17.89 9.02 10.18
C LEU A 344 -19.26 8.79 10.82
N ALA A 345 -20.25 8.45 9.98
CA ALA A 345 -21.58 8.07 10.40
C ALA A 345 -21.76 6.54 10.26
N ASN A 346 -22.03 5.86 11.37
CA ASN A 346 -22.32 4.43 11.42
C ASN A 346 -23.82 4.17 11.31
N SER A 347 -24.24 3.09 10.61
CA SER A 347 -25.58 2.53 10.74
C SER A 347 -25.76 1.81 12.08
N ALA A 348 -26.98 1.51 12.49
CA ALA A 348 -27.36 1.06 13.83
C ALA A 348 -26.51 -0.10 14.39
N LYS A 349 -26.02 -1.02 13.53
CA LYS A 349 -25.20 -2.17 13.95
C LYS A 349 -23.70 -1.96 13.72
N ALA A 350 -23.32 -0.96 12.92
CA ALA A 350 -21.93 -0.74 12.53
C ALA A 350 -21.12 -0.05 13.64
N ARG A 351 -19.83 -0.40 13.73
CA ARG A 351 -18.86 0.12 14.70
C ARG A 351 -17.56 0.55 14.05
N TYR A 352 -17.62 1.03 12.80
CA TYR A 352 -16.43 1.57 12.13
C TYR A 352 -15.85 2.75 12.91
N SER A 353 -14.54 2.86 12.94
CA SER A 353 -13.83 3.99 13.54
C SER A 353 -13.44 5.01 12.47
N VAL A 354 -13.52 6.30 12.76
CA VAL A 354 -13.03 7.37 11.89
C VAL A 354 -11.51 7.30 11.72
N SER A 355 -10.81 6.80 12.74
CA SER A 355 -9.35 6.77 12.76
C SER A 355 -8.80 5.36 12.51
N GLY A 356 -8.13 5.15 11.39
CA GLY A 356 -7.39 3.93 11.06
C GLY A 356 -6.04 3.79 11.78
N GLY A 357 -5.63 4.78 12.55
CA GLY A 357 -4.30 4.91 13.12
C GLY A 357 -4.02 4.09 14.37
N GLY A 358 -4.28 2.79 14.37
CA GLY A 358 -3.72 1.89 15.37
C GLY A 358 -4.65 1.47 16.51
N GLY A 359 -5.93 1.39 16.29
CA GLY A 359 -6.90 0.83 17.26
C GLY A 359 -7.17 1.73 18.46
N GLY A 360 -8.01 1.22 19.39
CA GLY A 360 -8.36 1.96 20.60
C GLY A 360 -9.36 3.10 20.41
N THR A 361 -10.03 3.18 19.25
CA THR A 361 -11.02 4.22 18.95
C THR A 361 -12.33 3.66 18.41
N THR A 362 -12.68 2.43 18.75
CA THR A 362 -13.92 1.78 18.29
C THR A 362 -15.13 2.29 19.08
N PRO A 363 -16.14 2.93 18.43
CA PRO A 363 -17.32 3.46 19.09
C PRO A 363 -18.31 2.37 19.51
N ALA A 364 -19.39 2.74 20.21
CA ALA A 364 -20.57 1.90 20.32
C ALA A 364 -21.25 1.75 18.95
N ALA A 365 -22.05 0.69 18.79
CA ALA A 365 -22.81 0.46 17.56
C ALA A 365 -23.73 1.65 17.26
N GLY A 366 -23.79 2.06 16.00
CA GLY A 366 -24.63 3.16 15.53
C GLY A 366 -24.13 4.56 15.86
N ILE A 367 -23.01 4.69 16.57
CA ILE A 367 -22.49 6.00 16.99
C ILE A 367 -21.53 6.55 15.95
N GLY A 368 -21.77 7.79 15.53
CA GLY A 368 -20.84 8.54 14.67
C GLY A 368 -19.63 9.08 15.42
N GLN A 369 -18.54 9.32 14.71
CA GLN A 369 -17.30 9.85 15.28
C GLN A 369 -16.79 11.07 14.48
N THR A 370 -16.21 12.01 15.21
CA THR A 370 -15.42 13.10 14.65
C THR A 370 -13.95 12.87 14.97
N GLY A 371 -13.10 12.97 13.97
CA GLY A 371 -11.65 13.01 14.09
C GLY A 371 -11.13 14.38 13.66
N VAL A 372 -10.16 14.93 14.38
CA VAL A 372 -9.44 16.16 14.01
C VAL A 372 -7.97 15.95 14.31
N MET A 373 -7.10 16.35 13.39
CA MET A 373 -5.66 16.24 13.59
C MET A 373 -4.93 17.45 13.01
N VAL A 374 -3.89 17.88 13.69
CA VAL A 374 -2.87 18.80 13.18
C VAL A 374 -1.51 18.12 13.23
N GLY A 375 -0.71 18.30 12.20
CA GLY A 375 0.55 17.57 12.10
C GLY A 375 1.59 18.25 11.22
N ILE A 376 2.76 17.62 11.21
CA ILE A 376 3.92 18.00 10.41
C ILE A 376 4.48 16.78 9.69
N LYS A 377 4.87 16.98 8.44
CA LYS A 377 5.52 15.98 7.61
C LYS A 377 6.84 16.51 7.06
N HIS A 378 7.86 15.66 7.12
CA HIS A 378 9.18 15.94 6.53
C HIS A 378 9.66 14.72 5.72
N ALA A 379 10.08 14.97 4.47
CA ALA A 379 10.70 13.96 3.60
C ALA A 379 12.20 14.24 3.44
N PHE A 380 13.04 13.20 3.43
CA PHE A 380 14.49 13.31 3.26
C PHE A 380 15.05 12.31 2.26
#